data_bcf1a29e609821ad55805b5ffe415ce9
#
_entry.id   bcf1a29e609821ad55805b5ffe415ce9
#
_cell.length_a   1.000
_cell.length_b   1.000
_cell.length_c   1.000
_cell.angle_alpha   90.00
_cell.angle_beta   90.00
_cell.angle_gamma   90.00
#
_symmetry.space_group_name_H-M   'P 1'
#
loop_
_entity.id
_entity.type
_entity.pdbx_description
1 polymer ?
#
loop_
_entity_poly.entity_id
_entity_poly.type
_entity_poly.pdbx_seq_one_letter_code
_entity_poly.pdbx_strand_id
1 'polypeptide(L)'
;MKRITIIAAALFLFAACGNRNNITIEGTLTNGAGKTIYIEEMTPEARLFIDSIKLDSKGHFKFRYAMPYKTFYNVHITDDDYIVLLPDFGEKIVMQGCYDSLSNTYRLQGAGDSQLLWQLQDYANQGSAVLRDIVATDRQNQQLLADGKITQSEYDAARQITDSVYLDAFADQQHYVVNFIQDHLGSLTTLIALYKPFNNRPLINPADSFEFYEAVLEGLEESMPDNPHTISFKNQVERTRFQYAQ
;
A
#
# COMPACT_ATOMS: atom_id res chain seq x y z
N MET A 1 60.44 38.90 22.49
CA MET A 1 59.59 37.91 23.16
C MET A 1 58.21 37.98 22.54
N LYS A 2 57.92 37.07 21.62
CA LYS A 2 56.56 36.99 20.90
C LYS A 2 55.69 36.06 21.68
N ARG A 3 54.55 36.56 22.17
CA ARG A 3 53.50 35.75 22.82
C ARG A 3 52.62 35.13 21.74
N ILE A 4 52.65 33.80 21.64
CA ILE A 4 51.76 33.01 20.77
C ILE A 4 50.48 32.72 21.57
N THR A 5 49.38 33.33 21.15
CA THR A 5 48.07 33.06 21.70
C THR A 5 47.45 31.89 20.93
N ILE A 6 47.34 30.74 21.57
CA ILE A 6 46.68 29.55 21.02
C ILE A 6 45.17 29.70 21.28
N ILE A 7 44.41 29.94 20.22
CA ILE A 7 42.94 29.89 20.26
C ILE A 7 42.51 28.44 20.07
N ALA A 8 42.05 27.81 21.16
CA ALA A 8 41.45 26.50 21.13
C ALA A 8 40.02 26.65 20.60
N ALA A 9 39.80 26.28 19.32
CA ALA A 9 38.47 26.16 18.75
C ALA A 9 37.82 24.89 19.30
N ALA A 10 36.91 25.04 20.27
CA ALA A 10 36.06 23.94 20.74
C ALA A 10 35.02 23.65 19.68
N LEU A 11 35.24 22.59 18.89
CA LEU A 11 34.19 21.98 18.03
C LEU A 11 33.12 21.36 18.95
N PHE A 12 32.02 22.06 19.15
CA PHE A 12 30.77 21.44 19.67
C PHE A 12 30.21 20.52 18.60
N LEU A 13 30.58 19.24 18.67
CA LEU A 13 29.83 18.17 18.01
C LEU A 13 28.48 18.05 18.72
N PHE A 14 27.47 18.72 18.22
CA PHE A 14 26.10 18.41 18.52
C PHE A 14 25.84 17.00 18.01
N ALA A 15 26.04 16.01 18.87
CA ALA A 15 25.47 14.70 18.67
C ALA A 15 23.95 14.87 18.73
N ALA A 16 23.34 15.06 17.55
CA ALA A 16 21.90 14.91 17.38
C ALA A 16 21.57 13.44 17.62
N CYS A 17 21.43 13.04 18.88
CA CYS A 17 20.79 11.78 19.28
C CYS A 17 19.29 11.91 18.94
N GLY A 18 18.95 11.95 17.67
CA GLY A 18 17.61 11.66 17.20
C GLY A 18 17.33 10.19 17.56
N ASN A 19 16.27 9.96 18.32
CA ASN A 19 15.83 8.60 18.61
C ASN A 19 15.59 7.89 17.27
N ARG A 20 16.49 6.95 16.91
CA ARG A 20 16.52 6.28 15.59
C ARG A 20 15.20 5.57 15.24
N ASN A 21 14.32 5.38 16.22
CA ASN A 21 13.05 4.73 16.06
C ASN A 21 11.88 5.68 15.72
N ASN A 22 12.12 7.01 15.70
CA ASN A 22 11.06 7.95 15.39
C ASN A 22 10.83 8.06 13.90
N ILE A 23 9.61 7.80 13.46
CA ILE A 23 9.15 8.14 12.11
C ILE A 23 8.52 9.53 12.11
N THR A 24 8.55 10.17 10.96
CA THR A 24 7.81 11.41 10.72
C THR A 24 6.98 11.27 9.44
N ILE A 25 5.68 11.47 9.56
CA ILE A 25 4.78 11.58 8.41
C ILE A 25 4.27 13.02 8.41
N GLU A 26 4.56 13.76 7.35
CA GLU A 26 4.09 15.14 7.22
C GLU A 26 3.60 15.40 5.81
N GLY A 27 2.73 16.39 5.63
CA GLY A 27 2.24 16.67 4.29
C GLY A 27 1.20 17.77 4.23
N THR A 28 0.59 17.86 3.04
CA THR A 28 -0.46 18.81 2.73
C THR A 28 -1.59 18.13 1.98
N LEU A 29 -2.81 18.29 2.47
CA LEU A 29 -4.02 17.84 1.79
C LEU A 29 -4.84 19.04 1.33
N THR A 30 -4.97 19.23 0.02
CA THR A 30 -5.90 20.22 -0.53
C THR A 30 -7.31 19.90 -0.07
N ASN A 31 -8.16 20.90 0.10
CA ASN A 31 -9.51 20.78 0.67
C ASN A 31 -9.54 20.25 2.13
N GLY A 32 -8.38 20.14 2.80
CA GLY A 32 -8.25 19.57 4.14
C GLY A 32 -8.26 20.58 5.28
N ALA A 33 -8.31 21.90 5.00
CA ALA A 33 -8.22 22.94 6.03
C ALA A 33 -9.23 22.75 7.18
N GLY A 34 -8.71 22.59 8.40
CA GLY A 34 -9.52 22.40 9.61
C GLY A 34 -10.19 21.04 9.75
N LYS A 35 -10.03 20.14 8.78
CA LYS A 35 -10.52 18.74 8.80
C LYS A 35 -9.55 17.85 9.57
N THR A 36 -9.93 16.60 9.83
CA THR A 36 -9.14 15.64 10.62
C THR A 36 -8.77 14.42 9.79
N ILE A 37 -7.53 13.96 9.94
CA ILE A 37 -7.07 12.63 9.48
C ILE A 37 -6.82 11.76 10.70
N TYR A 38 -6.90 10.45 10.51
CA TYR A 38 -6.68 9.44 11.53
C TYR A 38 -5.50 8.56 11.16
N ILE A 39 -4.75 8.11 12.17
CA ILE A 39 -3.60 7.23 12.00
C ILE A 39 -3.78 6.03 12.91
N GLU A 40 -3.68 4.84 12.31
CA GLU A 40 -3.75 3.56 12.99
C GLU A 40 -2.50 2.73 12.67
N GLU A 41 -2.03 1.98 13.63
CA GLU A 41 -1.04 0.91 13.42
C GLU A 41 -1.78 -0.36 13.01
N MET A 42 -1.31 -1.02 11.97
CA MET A 42 -1.84 -2.32 11.52
C MET A 42 -0.95 -3.43 12.05
N THR A 43 -1.33 -4.00 13.20
CA THR A 43 -0.69 -5.20 13.72
C THR A 43 -1.23 -6.46 13.03
N PRO A 44 -0.60 -7.63 13.17
CA PRO A 44 -1.15 -8.89 12.64
C PRO A 44 -2.55 -9.23 13.16
N GLU A 45 -2.91 -8.77 14.35
CA GLU A 45 -4.17 -9.11 15.03
C GLU A 45 -5.26 -8.05 14.86
N ALA A 46 -4.86 -6.76 14.75
CA ALA A 46 -5.84 -5.66 14.81
C ALA A 46 -5.29 -4.37 14.22
N ARG A 47 -6.20 -3.42 13.97
CA ARG A 47 -5.88 -2.01 13.79
C ARG A 47 -5.93 -1.32 15.13
N LEU A 48 -4.84 -0.65 15.52
CA LEU A 48 -4.72 0.08 16.77
C LEU A 48 -4.72 1.57 16.48
N PHE A 49 -5.69 2.28 17.01
CA PHE A 49 -5.73 3.74 16.91
C PHE A 49 -4.51 4.35 17.60
N ILE A 50 -3.78 5.22 16.89
CA ILE A 50 -2.59 5.91 17.40
C ILE A 50 -2.90 7.39 17.62
N ASP A 51 -3.42 8.10 16.62
CA ASP A 51 -3.66 9.54 16.74
C ASP A 51 -4.72 10.04 15.74
N SER A 52 -5.24 11.22 16.03
CA SER A 52 -6.07 12.01 15.12
C SER A 52 -5.51 13.42 15.00
N ILE A 53 -5.25 13.86 13.76
CA ILE A 53 -4.57 15.11 13.49
C ILE A 53 -5.50 16.07 12.78
N LYS A 54 -5.76 17.22 13.41
CA LYS A 54 -6.45 18.31 12.77
C LYS A 54 -5.48 19.07 11.86
N LEU A 55 -5.81 19.15 10.58
CA LEU A 55 -5.05 19.91 9.58
C LEU A 55 -5.16 21.42 9.86
N ASP A 56 -4.07 22.14 9.60
CA ASP A 56 -4.06 23.61 9.75
C ASP A 56 -4.92 24.32 8.67
N SER A 57 -4.92 25.66 8.69
CA SER A 57 -5.66 26.47 7.72
C SER A 57 -5.22 26.34 6.27
N LYS A 58 -4.09 25.67 6.02
CA LYS A 58 -3.54 25.39 4.69
C LYS A 58 -3.60 23.90 4.34
N GLY A 59 -4.18 23.06 5.22
CA GLY A 59 -4.25 21.62 5.06
C GLY A 59 -2.95 20.90 5.40
N HIS A 60 -2.01 21.53 6.12
CA HIS A 60 -0.79 20.88 6.55
C HIS A 60 -1.02 20.04 7.81
N PHE A 61 -0.24 18.97 7.91
CA PHE A 61 -0.17 18.12 9.11
C PHE A 61 1.25 17.61 9.32
N LYS A 62 1.51 17.17 10.55
CA LYS A 62 2.76 16.51 10.94
C LYS A 62 2.48 15.54 12.07
N PHE A 63 2.91 14.30 11.88
CA PHE A 63 2.87 13.21 12.82
C PHE A 63 4.28 12.74 13.12
N ARG A 64 4.57 12.45 14.40
CA ARG A 64 5.80 11.82 14.85
C ARG A 64 5.47 10.70 15.82
N TYR A 65 6.09 9.56 15.62
CA TYR A 65 5.82 8.38 16.43
C TYR A 65 7.10 7.55 16.63
N ALA A 66 7.30 7.02 17.83
CA ALA A 66 8.37 6.09 18.14
C ALA A 66 7.91 4.67 17.79
N MET A 67 8.33 4.17 16.66
CA MET A 67 7.96 2.87 16.14
C MET A 67 8.68 1.74 16.91
N PRO A 68 7.96 0.78 17.51
CA PRO A 68 8.59 -0.31 18.25
C PRO A 68 9.21 -1.37 17.33
N TYR A 69 8.64 -1.61 16.17
CA TYR A 69 9.10 -2.50 15.09
C TYR A 69 8.59 -1.99 13.75
N LYS A 70 9.17 -2.44 12.65
CA LYS A 70 8.70 -2.09 11.31
C LYS A 70 7.30 -2.67 11.08
N THR A 71 6.32 -1.81 10.80
CA THR A 71 4.91 -2.18 10.67
C THR A 71 4.18 -1.23 9.73
N PHE A 72 2.97 -1.60 9.34
CA PHE A 72 2.11 -0.79 8.50
C PHE A 72 1.35 0.25 9.31
N TYR A 73 1.17 1.42 8.71
CA TYR A 73 0.32 2.49 9.22
C TYR A 73 -0.79 2.79 8.23
N ASN A 74 -2.01 2.77 8.72
CA ASN A 74 -3.19 3.21 7.97
C ASN A 74 -3.41 4.70 8.25
N VAL A 75 -3.34 5.53 7.20
CA VAL A 75 -3.71 6.95 7.27
C VAL A 75 -5.02 7.10 6.52
N HIS A 76 -6.07 7.50 7.22
CA HIS A 76 -7.42 7.50 6.65
C HIS A 76 -8.22 8.77 6.99
N ILE A 77 -9.23 9.01 6.17
CA ILE A 77 -10.26 10.04 6.34
C ILE A 77 -11.56 9.38 6.74
N THR A 78 -11.90 8.29 6.06
CA THR A 78 -13.00 7.36 6.36
C THR A 78 -12.48 5.93 6.27
N ASP A 79 -13.29 4.95 6.64
CA ASP A 79 -12.93 3.53 6.52
C ASP A 79 -12.67 3.10 5.07
N ASP A 80 -13.29 3.79 4.08
CA ASP A 80 -13.18 3.48 2.66
C ASP A 80 -12.12 4.35 1.93
N ASP A 81 -11.68 5.47 2.51
CA ASP A 81 -10.68 6.36 1.90
C ASP A 81 -9.43 6.43 2.78
N TYR A 82 -8.51 5.53 2.50
CA TYR A 82 -7.29 5.34 3.26
C TYR A 82 -6.09 5.01 2.37
N ILE A 83 -4.90 5.18 2.94
CA ILE A 83 -3.63 4.74 2.37
C ILE A 83 -2.85 3.93 3.41
N VAL A 84 -2.03 3.00 2.93
CA VAL A 84 -1.14 2.19 3.76
C VAL A 84 0.29 2.64 3.55
N LEU A 85 0.98 2.95 4.63
CA LEU A 85 2.40 3.31 4.67
C LEU A 85 3.18 2.22 5.41
N LEU A 86 4.43 2.01 5.01
CA LEU A 86 5.38 1.10 5.65
C LEU A 86 6.71 1.84 5.83
N PRO A 87 6.83 2.71 6.85
CA PRO A 87 8.05 3.47 7.09
C PRO A 87 9.17 2.60 7.64
N ASP A 88 10.41 3.00 7.35
CA ASP A 88 11.59 2.52 8.04
C ASP A 88 11.90 3.33 9.31
N PHE A 89 12.73 2.76 10.18
CA PHE A 89 13.19 3.44 11.39
C PHE A 89 13.91 4.76 11.06
N GLY A 90 13.44 5.84 11.65
CA GLY A 90 14.00 7.17 11.43
C GLY A 90 13.53 7.86 10.16
N GLU A 91 12.68 7.21 9.37
CA GLU A 91 12.24 7.73 8.07
C GLU A 91 11.32 8.95 8.21
N LYS A 92 11.47 9.85 7.24
CA LYS A 92 10.58 10.97 7.02
C LYS A 92 9.84 10.80 5.70
N ILE A 93 8.54 10.60 5.79
CA ILE A 93 7.62 10.52 4.65
C ILE A 93 6.97 11.88 4.45
N VAL A 94 7.05 12.40 3.22
CA VAL A 94 6.34 13.62 2.82
C VAL A 94 5.21 13.24 1.88
N MET A 95 3.98 13.63 2.24
CA MET A 95 2.77 13.28 1.50
C MET A 95 2.05 14.52 0.97
N GLN A 96 1.53 14.43 -0.25
CA GLN A 96 0.62 15.39 -0.84
C GLN A 96 -0.62 14.68 -1.38
N GLY A 97 -1.78 15.32 -1.35
CA GLY A 97 -3.02 14.73 -1.86
C GLY A 97 -4.22 15.67 -1.73
N CYS A 98 -5.40 15.13 -2.00
CA CYS A 98 -6.67 15.80 -1.79
C CYS A 98 -7.45 15.10 -0.67
N TYR A 99 -7.94 15.87 0.30
CA TYR A 99 -8.72 15.34 1.42
C TYR A 99 -9.99 14.59 0.97
N ASP A 100 -10.64 15.07 -0.08
CA ASP A 100 -11.92 14.49 -0.53
C ASP A 100 -11.74 13.20 -1.37
N SER A 101 -10.50 12.78 -1.63
CA SER A 101 -10.14 11.57 -2.38
C SER A 101 -8.68 11.20 -2.14
N LEU A 102 -8.34 10.87 -0.89
CA LEU A 102 -6.97 10.62 -0.47
C LEU A 102 -6.35 9.45 -1.22
N SER A 103 -6.99 8.31 -1.21
CA SER A 103 -6.50 7.05 -1.79
C SER A 103 -6.21 7.13 -3.30
N ASN A 104 -6.87 8.04 -4.03
CA ASN A 104 -6.69 8.19 -5.47
C ASN A 104 -5.71 9.32 -5.85
N THR A 105 -5.41 10.23 -4.92
CA THR A 105 -4.67 11.46 -5.25
C THR A 105 -3.33 11.59 -4.55
N TYR A 106 -3.06 10.78 -3.53
CA TYR A 106 -1.84 10.92 -2.76
C TYR A 106 -0.58 10.64 -3.60
N ARG A 107 0.48 11.36 -3.25
CA ARG A 107 1.84 11.17 -3.76
C ARG A 107 2.79 11.22 -2.58
N LEU A 108 3.83 10.39 -2.63
CA LEU A 108 4.84 10.27 -1.59
C LEU A 108 6.20 10.74 -2.10
N GLN A 109 7.04 11.24 -1.19
CA GLN A 109 8.43 11.56 -1.43
C GLN A 109 9.28 11.03 -0.29
N GLY A 110 10.44 10.42 -0.61
CA GLY A 110 11.40 9.92 0.36
C GLY A 110 10.86 8.78 1.21
N ALA A 111 10.22 7.79 0.58
CA ALA A 111 9.48 6.77 1.30
C ALA A 111 9.75 5.40 0.70
N GLY A 112 10.83 4.74 1.05
CA GLY A 112 11.26 3.42 0.59
C GLY A 112 10.12 2.43 0.34
N ASP A 113 9.78 1.59 1.30
CA ASP A 113 8.72 0.59 1.17
C ASP A 113 7.32 1.22 1.02
N SER A 114 7.08 2.41 1.59
CA SER A 114 5.82 3.13 1.37
C SER A 114 5.63 3.57 -0.09
N GLN A 115 6.72 3.86 -0.81
CA GLN A 115 6.68 4.16 -2.24
C GLN A 115 6.36 2.91 -3.07
N LEU A 116 6.84 1.74 -2.67
CA LEU A 116 6.49 0.46 -3.29
C LEU A 116 4.99 0.16 -3.12
N LEU A 117 4.45 0.37 -1.91
CA LEU A 117 3.00 0.24 -1.67
C LEU A 117 2.17 1.22 -2.51
N TRP A 118 2.67 2.45 -2.68
CA TRP A 118 2.04 3.43 -3.57
C TRP A 118 2.01 2.93 -5.02
N GLN A 119 3.13 2.40 -5.54
CA GLN A 119 3.21 1.86 -6.90
C GLN A 119 2.24 0.69 -7.09
N LEU A 120 2.19 -0.25 -6.12
CA LEU A 120 1.27 -1.37 -6.12
C LEU A 120 -0.20 -0.90 -6.15
N GLN A 121 -0.53 0.14 -5.38
CA GLN A 121 -1.88 0.71 -5.35
C GLN A 121 -2.21 1.48 -6.64
N ASP A 122 -1.27 2.25 -7.18
CA ASP A 122 -1.46 2.99 -8.44
C ASP A 122 -1.73 2.04 -9.60
N TYR A 123 -0.98 0.91 -9.66
CA TYR A 123 -1.23 -0.12 -10.68
C TYR A 123 -2.60 -0.80 -10.52
N ALA A 124 -3.01 -1.11 -9.28
CA ALA A 124 -4.34 -1.63 -9.00
C ALA A 124 -5.47 -0.65 -9.38
N ASN A 125 -5.23 0.66 -9.21
CA ASN A 125 -6.18 1.71 -9.63
C ASN A 125 -6.34 1.76 -11.16
N GLN A 126 -5.29 1.51 -11.94
CA GLN A 126 -5.36 1.38 -13.40
C GLN A 126 -6.24 0.20 -13.81
N GLY A 127 -6.04 -0.97 -13.20
CA GLY A 127 -6.92 -2.13 -13.41
C GLY A 127 -8.37 -1.85 -13.05
N SER A 128 -8.61 -1.12 -11.94
CA SER A 128 -9.96 -0.70 -11.53
C SER A 128 -10.62 0.25 -12.53
N ALA A 129 -9.86 1.06 -13.27
CA ALA A 129 -10.38 1.89 -14.37
C ALA A 129 -10.91 1.00 -15.50
N VAL A 130 -10.14 -0.01 -15.92
CA VAL A 130 -10.59 -0.98 -16.94
C VAL A 130 -11.89 -1.67 -16.52
N LEU A 131 -12.01 -2.09 -15.26
CA LEU A 131 -13.25 -2.69 -14.74
C LEU A 131 -14.46 -1.74 -14.84
N ARG A 132 -14.27 -0.46 -14.53
CA ARG A 132 -15.34 0.54 -14.65
C ARG A 132 -15.80 0.69 -16.11
N ASP A 133 -14.87 0.69 -17.05
CA ASP A 133 -15.16 0.81 -18.49
C ASP A 133 -15.91 -0.44 -19.01
N ILE A 134 -15.50 -1.65 -18.58
CA ILE A 134 -16.22 -2.90 -18.88
C ILE A 134 -17.67 -2.82 -18.38
N VAL A 135 -17.88 -2.43 -17.11
CA VAL A 135 -19.22 -2.33 -16.52
C VAL A 135 -20.06 -1.27 -17.24
N ALA A 136 -19.48 -0.13 -17.60
CA ALA A 136 -20.19 0.92 -18.34
C ALA A 136 -20.60 0.44 -19.73
N THR A 137 -19.71 -0.25 -20.45
CA THR A 137 -19.95 -0.82 -21.78
C THR A 137 -21.04 -1.88 -21.74
N ASP A 138 -20.97 -2.83 -20.78
CA ASP A 138 -21.98 -3.87 -20.65
C ASP A 138 -23.36 -3.28 -20.34
N ARG A 139 -23.44 -2.30 -19.41
CA ARG A 139 -24.70 -1.60 -19.11
C ARG A 139 -25.28 -0.89 -20.33
N GLN A 140 -24.43 -0.25 -21.16
CA GLN A 140 -24.87 0.40 -22.40
C GLN A 140 -25.42 -0.62 -23.38
N ASN A 141 -24.75 -1.76 -23.57
CA ASN A 141 -25.20 -2.82 -24.47
C ASN A 141 -26.51 -3.46 -24.00
N GLN A 142 -26.69 -3.69 -22.68
CA GLN A 142 -27.93 -4.15 -22.10
C GLN A 142 -29.10 -3.18 -22.40
N GLN A 143 -28.86 -1.89 -22.31
CA GLN A 143 -29.88 -0.88 -22.64
C GLN A 143 -30.22 -0.89 -24.15
N LEU A 144 -29.22 -1.00 -25.03
CA LEU A 144 -29.44 -1.09 -26.47
C LEU A 144 -30.24 -2.33 -26.85
N LEU A 145 -29.99 -3.47 -26.21
CA LEU A 145 -30.77 -4.69 -26.39
C LEU A 145 -32.23 -4.52 -25.90
N ALA A 146 -32.40 -3.93 -24.72
CA ALA A 146 -33.72 -3.67 -24.16
C ALA A 146 -34.55 -2.71 -25.04
N ASP A 147 -33.89 -1.73 -25.67
CA ASP A 147 -34.52 -0.80 -26.61
C ASP A 147 -34.78 -1.41 -28.01
N GLY A 148 -34.36 -2.65 -28.25
CA GLY A 148 -34.45 -3.29 -29.56
C GLY A 148 -33.54 -2.71 -30.64
N LYS A 149 -32.47 -1.97 -30.23
CA LYS A 149 -31.52 -1.33 -31.14
C LYS A 149 -30.39 -2.27 -31.58
N ILE A 150 -30.18 -3.34 -30.82
CA ILE A 150 -29.28 -4.45 -31.18
C ILE A 150 -30.01 -5.77 -30.94
N THR A 151 -29.58 -6.81 -31.63
CA THR A 151 -30.07 -8.18 -31.47
C THR A 151 -29.37 -8.88 -30.29
N GLN A 152 -29.93 -9.99 -29.83
CA GLN A 152 -29.29 -10.85 -28.82
C GLN A 152 -27.90 -11.32 -29.28
N SER A 153 -27.74 -11.68 -30.56
CA SER A 153 -26.46 -12.13 -31.13
C SER A 153 -25.39 -11.00 -31.09
N GLU A 154 -25.78 -9.76 -31.35
CA GLU A 154 -24.86 -8.61 -31.28
C GLU A 154 -24.47 -8.31 -29.82
N TYR A 155 -25.42 -8.43 -28.87
CA TYR A 155 -25.12 -8.31 -27.45
C TYR A 155 -24.16 -9.40 -26.98
N ASP A 156 -24.40 -10.66 -27.35
CA ASP A 156 -23.52 -11.78 -26.99
C ASP A 156 -22.11 -11.62 -27.56
N ALA A 157 -22.00 -11.13 -28.78
CA ALA A 157 -20.71 -10.82 -29.40
C ALA A 157 -19.98 -9.66 -28.67
N ALA A 158 -20.70 -8.59 -28.30
CA ALA A 158 -20.13 -7.50 -27.51
C ALA A 158 -19.67 -7.98 -26.13
N ARG A 159 -20.42 -8.87 -25.50
CA ARG A 159 -20.07 -9.46 -24.20
C ARG A 159 -18.80 -10.32 -24.28
N GLN A 160 -18.62 -11.12 -25.33
CA GLN A 160 -17.37 -11.87 -25.55
C GLN A 160 -16.14 -10.95 -25.62
N ILE A 161 -16.29 -9.76 -26.22
CA ILE A 161 -15.22 -8.76 -26.26
C ILE A 161 -14.91 -8.25 -24.85
N THR A 162 -15.91 -7.88 -24.07
CA THR A 162 -15.69 -7.40 -22.70
C THR A 162 -15.12 -8.48 -21.78
N ASP A 163 -15.52 -9.74 -21.96
CA ASP A 163 -14.95 -10.89 -21.25
C ASP A 163 -13.46 -11.07 -21.58
N SER A 164 -13.07 -10.93 -22.86
CA SER A 164 -11.65 -10.96 -23.26
C SER A 164 -10.86 -9.83 -22.60
N VAL A 165 -11.38 -8.59 -22.65
CA VAL A 165 -10.73 -7.42 -22.02
C VAL A 165 -10.55 -7.64 -20.50
N TYR A 166 -11.53 -8.25 -19.84
CA TYR A 166 -11.43 -8.62 -18.43
C TYR A 166 -10.30 -9.62 -18.16
N LEU A 167 -10.22 -10.69 -18.98
CA LEU A 167 -9.20 -11.72 -18.81
C LEU A 167 -7.79 -11.17 -19.05
N ASP A 168 -7.62 -10.32 -20.07
CA ASP A 168 -6.36 -9.66 -20.35
C ASP A 168 -5.93 -8.73 -19.19
N ALA A 169 -6.88 -7.94 -18.67
CA ALA A 169 -6.62 -7.07 -17.53
C ALA A 169 -6.30 -7.86 -16.25
N PHE A 170 -6.98 -8.99 -16.02
CA PHE A 170 -6.66 -9.88 -14.90
C PHE A 170 -5.25 -10.44 -15.02
N ALA A 171 -4.88 -10.95 -16.20
CA ALA A 171 -3.55 -11.51 -16.45
C ALA A 171 -2.45 -10.46 -16.27
N ASP A 172 -2.68 -9.24 -16.75
CA ASP A 172 -1.75 -8.12 -16.60
C ASP A 172 -1.54 -7.73 -15.13
N GLN A 173 -2.62 -7.59 -14.35
CA GLN A 173 -2.55 -7.33 -12.91
C GLN A 173 -1.86 -8.46 -12.15
N GLN A 174 -2.12 -9.71 -12.51
CA GLN A 174 -1.47 -10.87 -11.91
C GLN A 174 0.03 -10.87 -12.20
N HIS A 175 0.42 -10.63 -13.47
CA HIS A 175 1.82 -10.58 -13.87
C HIS A 175 2.58 -9.48 -13.11
N TYR A 176 1.99 -8.30 -12.97
CA TYR A 176 2.58 -7.21 -12.19
C TYR A 176 2.80 -7.61 -10.73
N VAL A 177 1.79 -8.19 -10.09
CA VAL A 177 1.89 -8.62 -8.68
C VAL A 177 2.92 -9.72 -8.49
N VAL A 178 3.01 -10.70 -9.41
CA VAL A 178 4.02 -11.77 -9.39
C VAL A 178 5.44 -11.18 -9.45
N ASN A 179 5.70 -10.29 -10.41
CA ASN A 179 7.00 -9.64 -10.55
C ASN A 179 7.32 -8.79 -9.29
N PHE A 180 6.35 -8.02 -8.80
CA PHE A 180 6.51 -7.25 -7.57
C PHE A 180 6.92 -8.10 -6.38
N ILE A 181 6.29 -9.28 -6.19
CA ILE A 181 6.64 -10.22 -5.11
C ILE A 181 8.08 -10.70 -5.30
N GLN A 182 8.43 -11.15 -6.50
CA GLN A 182 9.76 -11.71 -6.80
C GLN A 182 10.89 -10.68 -6.58
N ASP A 183 10.64 -9.42 -6.94
CA ASP A 183 11.61 -8.33 -6.81
C ASP A 183 11.79 -7.86 -5.36
N HIS A 184 10.87 -8.21 -4.43
CA HIS A 184 10.82 -7.60 -3.09
C HIS A 184 10.63 -8.62 -1.96
N LEU A 185 11.06 -9.89 -2.13
CA LEU A 185 10.82 -11.01 -1.19
C LEU A 185 11.17 -10.69 0.28
N GLY A 186 12.21 -9.90 0.54
CA GLY A 186 12.62 -9.51 1.89
C GLY A 186 11.84 -8.34 2.51
N SER A 187 10.84 -7.79 1.83
CA SER A 187 10.03 -6.65 2.30
C SER A 187 8.63 -7.09 2.75
N LEU A 188 8.13 -6.50 3.84
CA LEU A 188 6.73 -6.67 4.27
C LEU A 188 5.71 -6.22 3.21
N THR A 189 6.10 -5.41 2.21
CA THR A 189 5.21 -5.01 1.11
C THR A 189 4.65 -6.19 0.36
N THR A 190 5.38 -7.31 0.31
CA THR A 190 4.94 -8.56 -0.33
C THR A 190 3.71 -9.18 0.33
N LEU A 191 3.51 -8.96 1.65
CA LEU A 191 2.28 -9.38 2.33
C LEU A 191 1.05 -8.68 1.76
N ILE A 192 1.17 -7.39 1.44
CA ILE A 192 0.06 -6.65 0.79
C ILE A 192 -0.15 -7.14 -0.64
N ALA A 193 0.93 -7.44 -1.36
CA ALA A 193 0.86 -7.93 -2.74
C ALA A 193 0.20 -9.31 -2.83
N LEU A 194 0.55 -10.27 -1.94
CA LEU A 194 -0.02 -11.61 -1.91
C LEU A 194 -1.55 -11.64 -1.81
N TYR A 195 -2.12 -10.68 -1.09
CA TYR A 195 -3.58 -10.62 -0.86
C TYR A 195 -4.29 -9.62 -1.77
N LYS A 196 -3.61 -9.06 -2.79
CA LYS A 196 -4.25 -8.12 -3.73
C LYS A 196 -5.32 -8.84 -4.56
N PRO A 197 -6.57 -8.38 -4.56
CA PRO A 197 -7.59 -8.88 -5.46
C PRO A 197 -7.70 -8.01 -6.72
N PHE A 198 -8.25 -8.61 -7.78
CA PHE A 198 -8.81 -7.91 -8.93
C PHE A 198 -10.27 -8.33 -9.09
N ASN A 199 -11.21 -7.38 -9.00
CA ASN A 199 -12.64 -7.65 -9.01
C ASN A 199 -13.07 -8.77 -8.03
N ASN A 200 -12.65 -8.66 -6.77
CA ASN A 200 -12.87 -9.65 -5.70
C ASN A 200 -12.26 -11.06 -5.95
N ARG A 201 -11.51 -11.25 -7.01
CA ARG A 201 -10.79 -12.49 -7.30
C ARG A 201 -9.33 -12.34 -6.86
N PRO A 202 -8.76 -13.22 -6.02
CA PRO A 202 -7.36 -13.16 -5.66
C PRO A 202 -6.47 -13.24 -6.90
N LEU A 203 -5.46 -12.37 -7.00
CA LEU A 203 -4.45 -12.45 -8.06
C LEU A 203 -3.48 -13.61 -7.82
N ILE A 204 -3.16 -13.89 -6.55
CA ILE A 204 -2.38 -15.05 -6.11
C ILE A 204 -3.29 -15.94 -5.28
N ASN A 205 -3.74 -17.04 -5.86
CA ASN A 205 -4.58 -18.02 -5.16
C ASN A 205 -3.68 -19.07 -4.47
N PRO A 206 -3.73 -19.22 -3.15
CA PRO A 206 -2.88 -20.18 -2.44
C PRO A 206 -3.11 -21.64 -2.85
N ALA A 207 -4.28 -21.98 -3.40
CA ALA A 207 -4.55 -23.32 -3.88
C ALA A 207 -3.76 -23.70 -5.15
N ASP A 208 -3.44 -22.70 -5.99
CA ASP A 208 -2.81 -22.91 -7.30
C ASP A 208 -1.36 -22.37 -7.34
N SER A 209 -0.97 -21.55 -6.36
CA SER A 209 0.28 -20.76 -6.38
C SER A 209 0.87 -20.63 -4.99
N PHE A 210 0.90 -21.74 -4.22
CA PHE A 210 1.37 -21.73 -2.84
C PHE A 210 2.87 -21.43 -2.72
N GLU A 211 3.63 -21.69 -3.77
CA GLU A 211 5.07 -21.41 -3.86
C GLU A 211 5.40 -19.91 -3.61
N PHE A 212 4.51 -18.99 -3.96
CA PHE A 212 4.70 -17.56 -3.65
C PHE A 212 4.59 -17.27 -2.15
N TYR A 213 3.72 -17.98 -1.44
CA TYR A 213 3.59 -17.85 0.01
C TYR A 213 4.84 -18.37 0.73
N GLU A 214 5.40 -19.49 0.24
CA GLU A 214 6.63 -20.06 0.77
C GLU A 214 7.83 -19.15 0.48
N ALA A 215 7.98 -18.64 -0.74
CA ALA A 215 9.05 -17.74 -1.12
C ALA A 215 9.03 -16.42 -0.34
N VAL A 216 7.84 -15.84 -0.13
CA VAL A 216 7.69 -14.63 0.70
C VAL A 216 8.04 -14.92 2.15
N LEU A 217 7.62 -16.07 2.69
CA LEU A 217 7.98 -16.47 4.06
C LEU A 217 9.50 -16.60 4.21
N GLU A 218 10.17 -17.31 3.30
CA GLU A 218 11.62 -17.48 3.31
C GLU A 218 12.34 -16.13 3.30
N GLY A 219 11.98 -15.22 2.38
CA GLY A 219 12.58 -13.89 2.30
C GLY A 219 12.35 -13.04 3.56
N LEU A 220 11.17 -13.13 4.19
CA LEU A 220 10.87 -12.43 5.43
C LEU A 220 11.59 -13.03 6.65
N GLU A 221 11.74 -14.37 6.72
CA GLU A 221 12.52 -15.03 7.77
C GLU A 221 14.02 -14.70 7.67
N GLU A 222 14.55 -14.50 6.46
CA GLU A 222 15.93 -14.04 6.28
C GLU A 222 16.13 -12.58 6.68
N SER A 223 15.18 -11.70 6.35
CA SER A 223 15.32 -10.24 6.53
C SER A 223 14.84 -9.75 7.89
N MET A 224 13.75 -10.28 8.41
CA MET A 224 13.04 -9.80 9.61
C MET A 224 12.44 -10.96 10.41
N PRO A 225 13.23 -11.95 10.90
CA PRO A 225 12.71 -13.17 11.57
C PRO A 225 11.87 -12.88 12.80
N ASP A 226 12.23 -11.85 13.57
CA ASP A 226 11.57 -11.49 14.84
C ASP A 226 10.42 -10.47 14.66
N ASN A 227 10.11 -10.10 13.43
CA ASN A 227 9.03 -9.15 13.18
C ASN A 227 7.66 -9.82 13.42
N PRO A 228 6.73 -9.20 14.17
CA PRO A 228 5.41 -9.79 14.44
C PRO A 228 4.63 -10.19 13.19
N HIS A 229 4.74 -9.43 12.09
CA HIS A 229 4.12 -9.80 10.81
C HIS A 229 4.72 -11.06 10.20
N THR A 230 6.05 -11.22 10.26
CA THR A 230 6.74 -12.44 9.79
C THR A 230 6.30 -13.65 10.59
N ILE A 231 6.28 -13.54 11.93
CA ILE A 231 5.87 -14.62 12.82
C ILE A 231 4.41 -15.02 12.56
N SER A 232 3.52 -14.05 12.43
CA SER A 232 2.10 -14.31 12.15
C SER A 232 1.91 -14.96 10.77
N PHE A 233 2.61 -14.45 9.75
CA PHE A 233 2.56 -15.01 8.41
C PHE A 233 3.11 -16.45 8.34
N LYS A 234 4.20 -16.75 9.06
CA LYS A 234 4.71 -18.11 9.23
C LYS A 234 3.63 -19.06 9.74
N ASN A 235 2.98 -18.70 10.84
CA ASN A 235 1.90 -19.49 11.41
C ASN A 235 0.73 -19.72 10.44
N GLN A 236 0.46 -18.75 9.57
CA GLN A 236 -0.56 -18.87 8.53
C GLN A 236 -0.13 -19.80 7.42
N VAL A 237 1.09 -19.66 6.90
CA VAL A 237 1.65 -20.54 5.85
C VAL A 237 1.69 -21.98 6.33
N GLU A 238 2.15 -22.24 7.55
CA GLU A 238 2.18 -23.59 8.13
C GLU A 238 0.78 -24.23 8.20
N ARG A 239 -0.23 -23.47 8.68
CA ARG A 239 -1.63 -23.95 8.71
C ARG A 239 -2.15 -24.26 7.31
N THR A 240 -1.87 -23.38 6.34
CA THR A 240 -2.32 -23.53 4.96
C THR A 240 -1.66 -24.72 4.27
N ARG A 241 -0.37 -24.96 4.53
CA ARG A 241 0.37 -26.13 4.03
C ARG A 241 -0.32 -27.45 4.42
N PHE A 242 -0.80 -27.57 5.66
CA PHE A 242 -1.56 -28.75 6.09
C PHE A 242 -2.89 -28.93 5.37
N GLN A 243 -3.53 -27.87 4.93
CA GLN A 243 -4.80 -27.93 4.20
C GLN A 243 -4.64 -28.41 2.76
N TYR A 244 -3.52 -28.08 2.10
CA TYR A 244 -3.25 -28.45 0.70
C TYR A 244 -2.35 -29.68 0.55
N ALA A 245 -1.78 -30.21 1.63
CA ALA A 245 -0.99 -31.47 1.62
C ALA A 245 -1.85 -32.73 1.75
N GLN A 246 -3.16 -32.61 1.86
CA GLN A 246 -4.13 -33.72 1.87
C GLN A 246 -4.81 -33.88 0.50
#